data_378624069610fd5e5194366c90d49df2
#
_entry.id   378624069610fd5e5194366c90d49df2
#
_cell.length_a   1.000
_cell.length_b   1.000
_cell.length_c   1.000
_cell.angle_alpha   90.00
_cell.angle_beta   90.00
_cell.angle_gamma   90.00
#
_symmetry.space_group_name_H-M   'P 1'
#
loop_
_entity.id
_entity.type
_entity.pdbx_description
1 polymer ?
#
loop_
_entity_poly.entity_id
_entity_poly.type
_entity_poly.pdbx_seq_one_letter_code
_entity_poly.pdbx_strand_id
1 'polypeptide(L)'
;MAKAIMVQGTMSNAGKSLLAAGLCRIFKQDGYRVAPFKSQNMALNSFITEEGLEMGRAQVMQAEAAGIKPSVLMNPILLKPTNDVGSQVIVNGEVLGTMSARDYFKYKKKLVPDIMKAYDKLASENDIIVIEGAGSPAEINLKTEDIVNMGMAKMAKAPVLLVGDIDRGGVFAQLIGTVELLEADEREMVKGLIINKFRGDKTILDPGVQMLEERSHIPVVGVAPYLDIQVEDEDSLTERFDRKQEVDLIDIAVIRVPRISNFTDFNPLESIPGVSLRYVQHVSELKNPDMIILPGTKNTMEDLLWMRANGLEAAVLKEAAKGKIIFGICGGYQMLGETLSDPHHVEAGGTIKGMGLLPMDTVFAEKKTRTRVSGRFLELEGELQALSGAELEGYEIHMGETVLKGEAGHSVSIEDQVSGERKEDGAYCKNVCGTYVHGVFDREDVAEAIVRVLGEKKGIDVSQMTGIDFAAFKETQYDILAAELRKHLDMKKIYDILEQGI
;
A
#
# COMPACT_ATOMS: atom_id res chain seq x y z
N MET A 1 -0.06 24.16 20.58
CA MET A 1 0.36 23.73 19.23
C MET A 1 0.93 22.35 19.38
N ALA A 2 0.57 21.41 18.51
CA ALA A 2 1.11 20.05 18.59
C ALA A 2 2.64 20.06 18.51
N LYS A 3 3.29 19.12 19.20
CA LYS A 3 4.69 18.82 18.97
C LYS A 3 4.84 17.99 17.72
N ALA A 4 5.95 18.14 17.02
CA ALA A 4 6.22 17.35 15.81
C ALA A 4 7.55 16.61 15.94
N ILE A 5 7.64 15.44 15.33
CA ILE A 5 8.89 14.70 15.13
C ILE A 5 8.86 14.09 13.73
N MET A 6 9.99 14.12 13.04
CA MET A 6 10.05 13.66 11.66
C MET A 6 11.02 12.50 11.49
N VAL A 7 10.56 11.43 10.84
CA VAL A 7 11.36 10.27 10.47
C VAL A 7 11.79 10.41 9.02
N GLN A 8 13.08 10.56 8.76
CA GLN A 8 13.67 10.57 7.42
C GLN A 8 14.59 9.36 7.24
N GLY A 9 14.82 8.94 6.02
CA GLY A 9 15.69 7.79 5.73
C GLY A 9 16.85 8.16 4.83
N THR A 10 17.95 7.44 4.94
CA THR A 10 19.08 7.58 4.02
C THR A 10 18.76 7.09 2.61
N MET A 11 17.65 6.35 2.44
CA MET A 11 17.21 5.78 1.17
C MET A 11 15.71 5.37 1.25
N SER A 12 15.13 5.03 0.10
CA SER A 12 13.85 4.31 0.06
C SER A 12 13.99 2.95 0.76
N ASN A 13 12.89 2.44 1.33
CA ASN A 13 12.84 1.17 2.07
C ASN A 13 13.76 1.07 3.31
N ALA A 14 14.28 2.19 3.83
CA ALA A 14 15.01 2.19 5.10
C ALA A 14 14.14 1.85 6.33
N GLY A 15 12.81 1.72 6.14
CA GLY A 15 11.84 1.38 7.19
C GLY A 15 11.19 2.59 7.86
N LYS A 16 11.20 3.76 7.19
CA LYS A 16 10.57 4.99 7.69
C LYS A 16 9.11 4.80 8.08
N SER A 17 8.32 4.19 7.20
CA SER A 17 6.86 4.04 7.38
C SER A 17 6.53 3.17 8.57
N LEU A 18 7.28 2.06 8.76
CA LEU A 18 7.12 1.17 9.90
C LEU A 18 7.52 1.83 11.22
N LEU A 19 8.64 2.58 11.22
CA LEU A 19 9.08 3.34 12.40
C LEU A 19 8.10 4.47 12.75
N ALA A 20 7.55 5.16 11.75
CA ALA A 20 6.53 6.19 11.96
C ALA A 20 5.24 5.57 12.56
N ALA A 21 4.78 4.44 12.02
CA ALA A 21 3.63 3.69 12.56
C ALA A 21 3.87 3.26 14.02
N GLY A 22 5.05 2.71 14.30
CA GLY A 22 5.41 2.29 15.64
C GLY A 22 5.49 3.46 16.63
N LEU A 23 6.04 4.61 16.23
CA LEU A 23 6.01 5.83 17.06
C LEU A 23 4.59 6.33 17.28
N CYS A 24 3.73 6.33 16.25
CA CYS A 24 2.31 6.63 16.40
C CYS A 24 1.65 5.73 17.46
N ARG A 25 1.89 4.41 17.37
CA ARG A 25 1.32 3.45 18.33
C ARG A 25 1.86 3.67 19.74
N ILE A 26 3.17 3.90 19.90
CA ILE A 26 3.82 4.17 21.18
C ILE A 26 3.20 5.42 21.83
N PHE A 27 3.16 6.54 21.13
CA PHE A 27 2.61 7.77 21.67
C PHE A 27 1.12 7.66 22.02
N LYS A 28 0.33 6.92 21.19
CA LYS A 28 -1.06 6.58 21.51
C LYS A 28 -1.16 5.81 22.83
N GLN A 29 -0.36 4.75 23.00
CA GLN A 29 -0.34 3.93 24.21
C GLN A 29 0.05 4.74 25.45
N ASP A 30 0.88 5.77 25.28
CA ASP A 30 1.30 6.69 26.35
C ASP A 30 0.26 7.80 26.62
N GLY A 31 -0.90 7.76 25.95
CA GLY A 31 -2.05 8.61 26.21
C GLY A 31 -2.10 9.91 25.41
N TYR A 32 -1.24 10.11 24.41
CA TYR A 32 -1.28 11.27 23.53
C TYR A 32 -2.29 11.08 22.38
N ARG A 33 -2.90 12.18 21.93
CA ARG A 33 -3.58 12.25 20.66
C ARG A 33 -2.52 12.42 19.58
N VAL A 34 -2.43 11.46 18.68
CA VAL A 34 -1.36 11.39 17.67
C VAL A 34 -1.96 11.31 16.28
N ALA A 35 -1.38 12.03 15.33
CA ALA A 35 -1.67 11.85 13.92
C ALA A 35 -0.38 11.68 13.11
N PRO A 36 -0.37 10.78 12.10
CA PRO A 36 0.69 10.71 11.12
C PRO A 36 0.55 11.83 10.09
N PHE A 37 1.66 12.18 9.45
CA PHE A 37 1.67 13.14 8.35
C PHE A 37 2.77 12.81 7.33
N LYS A 38 2.43 12.85 6.05
CA LYS A 38 3.39 12.79 4.94
C LYS A 38 2.95 13.78 3.88
N SER A 39 3.69 14.85 3.71
CA SER A 39 3.31 15.96 2.82
C SER A 39 3.02 15.52 1.39
N GLN A 40 3.85 14.60 0.87
CA GLN A 40 3.69 13.99 -0.43
C GLN A 40 4.05 12.51 -0.37
N ASN A 41 3.20 11.67 -0.94
CA ASN A 41 3.51 10.26 -1.19
C ASN A 41 3.53 9.98 -2.69
N MET A 42 4.37 9.04 -3.12
CA MET A 42 4.36 8.48 -4.47
C MET A 42 4.12 6.99 -4.34
N ALA A 43 2.90 6.53 -4.62
CA ALA A 43 2.53 5.13 -4.46
C ALA A 43 1.39 4.76 -5.42
N LEU A 44 1.36 3.49 -5.84
CA LEU A 44 0.24 2.90 -6.57
C LEU A 44 -0.85 2.39 -5.62
N ASN A 45 -0.47 2.06 -4.37
CA ASN A 45 -1.42 1.66 -3.34
C ASN A 45 -2.12 2.89 -2.76
N SER A 46 -3.42 2.92 -2.89
CA SER A 46 -4.26 3.99 -2.35
C SER A 46 -5.45 3.42 -1.59
N PHE A 47 -6.12 4.29 -0.87
CA PHE A 47 -7.27 4.00 -0.05
C PHE A 47 -8.29 5.11 -0.23
N ILE A 48 -9.57 4.78 -0.07
CA ILE A 48 -10.66 5.75 -0.10
C ILE A 48 -11.16 5.97 1.33
N THR A 49 -11.13 7.23 1.78
CA THR A 49 -11.64 7.63 3.12
C THR A 49 -13.15 7.53 3.18
N GLU A 50 -13.73 7.69 4.38
CA GLU A 50 -15.19 7.69 4.57
C GLU A 50 -15.88 8.81 3.77
N GLU A 51 -15.17 9.91 3.48
CA GLU A 51 -15.68 11.02 2.68
C GLU A 51 -15.56 10.77 1.16
N GLY A 52 -15.10 9.61 0.72
CA GLY A 52 -14.90 9.28 -0.69
C GLY A 52 -13.65 9.92 -1.30
N LEU A 53 -12.67 10.31 -0.49
CA LEU A 53 -11.43 10.96 -0.92
C LEU A 53 -10.26 9.98 -0.95
N GLU A 54 -9.30 10.20 -1.87
CA GLU A 54 -8.19 9.28 -2.11
C GLU A 54 -6.92 9.69 -1.35
N MET A 55 -6.27 8.74 -0.66
CA MET A 55 -4.99 8.94 0.02
C MET A 55 -4.05 7.73 -0.11
N GLY A 56 -2.78 7.92 0.21
CA GLY A 56 -1.78 6.86 0.19
C GLY A 56 -1.97 5.84 1.31
N ARG A 57 -1.77 4.55 1.01
CA ARG A 57 -2.00 3.43 1.93
C ARG A 57 -1.07 3.47 3.15
N ALA A 58 0.17 3.95 3.01
CA ALA A 58 1.10 4.04 4.15
C ALA A 58 0.56 4.89 5.31
N GLN A 59 -0.09 6.02 5.01
CA GLN A 59 -0.67 6.88 6.04
C GLN A 59 -1.96 6.31 6.61
N VAL A 60 -2.64 5.42 5.90
CA VAL A 60 -3.76 4.62 6.45
C VAL A 60 -3.26 3.69 7.54
N MET A 61 -2.21 2.90 7.27
CA MET A 61 -1.55 2.04 8.25
C MET A 61 -1.10 2.83 9.49
N GLN A 62 -0.51 4.00 9.30
CA GLN A 62 -0.05 4.84 10.40
C GLN A 62 -1.22 5.44 11.20
N ALA A 63 -2.33 5.79 10.54
CA ALA A 63 -3.55 6.24 11.20
C ALA A 63 -4.18 5.12 12.04
N GLU A 64 -4.25 3.90 11.49
CA GLU A 64 -4.70 2.71 12.23
C GLU A 64 -3.80 2.46 13.45
N ALA A 65 -2.48 2.51 13.29
CA ALA A 65 -1.55 2.40 14.43
C ALA A 65 -1.78 3.48 15.51
N ALA A 66 -2.09 4.72 15.09
CA ALA A 66 -2.48 5.80 15.97
C ALA A 66 -3.89 5.64 16.58
N GLY A 67 -4.70 4.69 16.07
CA GLY A 67 -6.08 4.44 16.48
C GLY A 67 -7.05 5.54 16.09
N ILE A 68 -6.82 6.18 14.98
CA ILE A 68 -7.67 7.23 14.41
C ILE A 68 -8.08 6.87 12.99
N LYS A 69 -9.20 7.44 12.54
CA LYS A 69 -9.67 7.24 11.16
C LYS A 69 -8.71 7.90 10.16
N PRO A 70 -8.40 7.24 9.03
CA PRO A 70 -7.63 7.83 7.96
C PRO A 70 -8.31 9.09 7.39
N SER A 71 -7.51 10.12 7.15
CA SER A 71 -7.96 11.38 6.55
C SER A 71 -6.95 11.86 5.51
N VAL A 72 -7.42 12.43 4.42
CA VAL A 72 -6.55 13.02 3.39
C VAL A 72 -5.64 14.14 3.90
N LEU A 73 -5.97 14.72 5.05
CA LEU A 73 -5.09 15.68 5.72
C LEU A 73 -3.74 15.07 6.10
N MET A 74 -3.69 13.74 6.33
CA MET A 74 -2.46 13.01 6.67
C MET A 74 -1.54 12.81 5.47
N ASN A 75 -2.08 12.88 4.26
CA ASN A 75 -1.34 12.80 3.00
C ASN A 75 -1.97 13.72 1.95
N PRO A 76 -1.75 15.05 2.04
CA PRO A 76 -2.40 16.02 1.18
C PRO A 76 -2.02 15.89 -0.30
N ILE A 77 -0.81 15.37 -0.61
CA ILE A 77 -0.37 15.18 -2.00
C ILE A 77 -0.07 13.71 -2.23
N LEU A 78 -0.76 13.11 -3.20
CA LEU A 78 -0.48 11.75 -3.67
C LEU A 78 -0.15 11.78 -5.17
N LEU A 79 0.96 11.17 -5.53
CA LEU A 79 1.39 10.98 -6.91
C LEU A 79 1.21 9.50 -7.28
N LYS A 80 0.46 9.24 -8.36
CA LYS A 80 0.31 7.89 -8.92
C LYS A 80 1.00 7.82 -10.27
N PRO A 81 2.16 7.15 -10.37
CA PRO A 81 2.85 6.96 -11.64
C PRO A 81 1.91 6.34 -12.69
N THR A 82 1.77 6.98 -13.85
CA THR A 82 0.96 6.49 -14.97
C THR A 82 1.82 5.83 -16.05
N ASN A 83 3.04 6.34 -16.21
CA ASN A 83 4.08 5.83 -17.12
C ASN A 83 5.45 6.27 -16.59
N ASP A 84 6.53 5.99 -17.34
CA ASP A 84 7.90 6.27 -16.92
C ASP A 84 8.21 7.77 -16.71
N VAL A 85 7.40 8.67 -17.25
CA VAL A 85 7.68 10.12 -17.25
C VAL A 85 6.56 10.98 -16.66
N GLY A 86 5.43 10.40 -16.26
CA GLY A 86 4.26 11.13 -15.77
C GLY A 86 3.57 10.49 -14.58
N SER A 87 2.90 11.34 -13.81
CA SER A 87 2.08 10.90 -12.67
C SER A 87 0.75 11.64 -12.64
N GLN A 88 -0.31 10.95 -12.23
CA GLN A 88 -1.54 11.58 -11.81
C GLN A 88 -1.29 12.25 -10.46
N VAL A 89 -1.57 13.53 -10.37
CA VAL A 89 -1.41 14.36 -9.17
C VAL A 89 -2.76 14.46 -8.46
N ILE A 90 -2.80 14.07 -7.21
CA ILE A 90 -3.97 14.11 -6.35
C ILE A 90 -3.67 15.07 -5.19
N VAL A 91 -4.54 16.04 -4.97
CA VAL A 91 -4.41 17.07 -3.94
C VAL A 91 -5.61 17.01 -3.02
N ASN A 92 -5.39 16.81 -1.71
CA ASN A 92 -6.44 16.66 -0.71
C ASN A 92 -7.52 15.63 -1.12
N GLY A 93 -7.07 14.54 -1.73
CA GLY A 93 -7.92 13.44 -2.18
C GLY A 93 -8.60 13.64 -3.53
N GLU A 94 -8.44 14.78 -4.19
CA GLU A 94 -9.03 15.11 -5.49
C GLU A 94 -7.99 15.11 -6.61
N VAL A 95 -8.37 14.60 -7.80
CA VAL A 95 -7.48 14.59 -8.97
C VAL A 95 -7.30 16.01 -9.50
N LEU A 96 -6.08 16.51 -9.44
CA LEU A 96 -5.71 17.79 -10.05
C LEU A 96 -5.46 17.64 -11.56
N GLY A 97 -4.88 16.52 -11.97
CA GLY A 97 -4.53 16.24 -13.37
C GLY A 97 -3.33 15.32 -13.49
N THR A 98 -2.88 15.06 -14.71
CA THR A 98 -1.65 14.31 -14.99
C THR A 98 -0.55 15.26 -15.42
N MET A 99 0.64 15.12 -14.83
CA MET A 99 1.79 15.97 -15.08
C MET A 99 3.02 15.13 -15.38
N SER A 100 3.89 15.64 -16.28
CA SER A 100 5.24 15.09 -16.39
C SER A 100 6.03 15.37 -15.11
N ALA A 101 7.04 14.55 -14.82
CA ALA A 101 7.93 14.76 -13.67
C ALA A 101 8.55 16.18 -13.70
N ARG A 102 8.90 16.68 -14.89
CA ARG A 102 9.47 18.02 -15.08
C ARG A 102 8.48 19.14 -14.73
N ASP A 103 7.22 19.00 -15.16
CA ASP A 103 6.20 20.01 -14.91
C ASP A 103 5.78 20.00 -13.45
N TYR A 104 5.64 18.80 -12.87
CA TYR A 104 5.37 18.66 -11.46
C TYR A 104 6.47 19.26 -10.58
N PHE A 105 7.74 19.06 -10.93
CA PHE A 105 8.86 19.66 -10.21
C PHE A 105 8.75 21.19 -10.12
N LYS A 106 8.31 21.85 -11.19
CA LYS A 106 8.07 23.31 -11.20
C LYS A 106 6.80 23.72 -10.45
N TYR A 107 5.83 22.80 -10.39
CA TYR A 107 4.50 23.11 -9.85
C TYR A 107 4.43 22.88 -8.32
N LYS A 108 5.15 21.93 -7.78
CA LYS A 108 4.96 21.43 -6.41
C LYS A 108 5.07 22.49 -5.30
N LYS A 109 5.86 23.56 -5.49
CA LYS A 109 5.89 24.68 -4.54
C LYS A 109 4.54 25.41 -4.39
N LYS A 110 3.72 25.41 -5.43
CA LYS A 110 2.37 25.99 -5.36
C LYS A 110 1.45 25.21 -4.44
N LEU A 111 1.80 23.97 -4.11
CA LEU A 111 1.04 23.08 -3.23
C LEU A 111 1.39 23.29 -1.74
N VAL A 112 2.43 24.08 -1.42
CA VAL A 112 2.82 24.34 -0.02
C VAL A 112 1.67 24.89 0.83
N PRO A 113 0.83 25.82 0.35
CA PRO A 113 -0.32 26.28 1.13
C PRO A 113 -1.31 25.17 1.46
N ASP A 114 -1.57 24.23 0.52
CA ASP A 114 -2.44 23.07 0.76
C ASP A 114 -1.84 22.11 1.78
N ILE A 115 -0.53 21.85 1.66
CA ILE A 115 0.23 21.01 2.60
C ILE A 115 0.15 21.60 4.02
N MET A 116 0.44 22.89 4.16
CA MET A 116 0.45 23.53 5.48
C MET A 116 -0.93 23.68 6.08
N LYS A 117 -1.96 23.93 5.26
CA LYS A 117 -3.36 23.95 5.73
C LYS A 117 -3.77 22.59 6.31
N ALA A 118 -3.39 21.49 5.64
CA ALA A 118 -3.64 20.13 6.14
C ALA A 118 -2.87 19.85 7.43
N TYR A 119 -1.58 20.20 7.46
CA TYR A 119 -0.72 20.05 8.64
C TYR A 119 -1.25 20.84 9.84
N ASP A 120 -1.56 22.14 9.67
CA ASP A 120 -2.03 23.01 10.74
C ASP A 120 -3.37 22.53 11.31
N LYS A 121 -4.25 21.98 10.46
CA LYS A 121 -5.51 21.39 10.90
C LYS A 121 -5.27 20.18 11.79
N LEU A 122 -4.43 19.22 11.38
CA LEU A 122 -4.05 18.07 12.18
C LEU A 122 -3.36 18.51 13.50
N ALA A 123 -2.45 19.47 13.42
CA ALA A 123 -1.73 19.98 14.58
C ALA A 123 -2.64 20.71 15.58
N SER A 124 -3.78 21.24 15.14
CA SER A 124 -4.77 21.87 16.03
C SER A 124 -5.60 20.85 16.81
N GLU A 125 -5.66 19.60 16.37
CA GLU A 125 -6.53 18.54 16.91
C GLU A 125 -5.75 17.47 17.71
N ASN A 126 -4.42 17.44 17.55
CA ASN A 126 -3.56 16.43 18.12
C ASN A 126 -2.50 17.04 19.05
N ASP A 127 -1.90 16.20 19.89
CA ASP A 127 -0.82 16.58 20.78
C ASP A 127 0.55 16.37 20.10
N ILE A 128 0.64 15.33 19.25
CA ILE A 128 1.87 14.97 18.53
C ILE A 128 1.55 14.69 17.07
N ILE A 129 2.38 15.22 16.17
CA ILE A 129 2.38 14.85 14.74
C ILE A 129 3.67 14.08 14.44
N VAL A 130 3.53 12.85 13.95
CA VAL A 130 4.64 12.04 13.46
C VAL A 130 4.73 12.21 11.95
N ILE A 131 5.78 12.88 11.49
CA ILE A 131 5.96 13.20 10.07
C ILE A 131 6.88 12.15 9.46
N GLU A 132 6.52 11.66 8.27
CA GLU A 132 7.36 10.77 7.46
C GLU A 132 7.91 11.51 6.25
N GLY A 133 9.21 11.39 6.02
CA GLY A 133 9.88 11.88 4.80
C GLY A 133 9.73 10.90 3.62
N ALA A 134 10.17 11.32 2.44
CA ALA A 134 10.15 10.50 1.22
C ALA A 134 11.54 10.36 0.61
N GLY A 135 11.93 9.13 0.22
CA GLY A 135 13.27 8.86 -0.31
C GLY A 135 14.37 9.22 0.67
N SER A 136 15.30 10.09 0.26
CA SER A 136 16.43 10.54 1.06
C SER A 136 16.57 12.07 1.03
N PRO A 137 16.91 12.73 2.14
CA PRO A 137 17.27 14.15 2.14
C PRO A 137 18.60 14.44 1.46
N ALA A 138 19.37 13.40 1.13
CA ALA A 138 20.65 13.51 0.40
C ALA A 138 20.49 13.69 -1.12
N GLU A 139 19.26 13.74 -1.64
CA GLU A 139 18.98 14.04 -3.05
C GLU A 139 19.22 15.55 -3.34
N ILE A 140 20.51 15.96 -3.27
CA ILE A 140 20.94 17.37 -3.33
C ILE A 140 20.52 18.09 -4.61
N ASN A 141 20.33 17.34 -5.71
CA ASN A 141 19.83 17.84 -6.99
C ASN A 141 18.35 18.24 -6.96
N LEU A 142 17.57 17.76 -5.97
CA LEU A 142 16.15 18.06 -5.81
C LEU A 142 15.85 19.06 -4.67
N LYS A 143 16.88 19.53 -3.99
CA LYS A 143 16.81 20.26 -2.72
C LYS A 143 16.08 21.59 -2.82
N THR A 144 16.28 22.34 -3.91
CA THR A 144 15.70 23.69 -4.09
C THR A 144 14.15 23.69 -4.05
N GLU A 145 13.55 22.57 -4.37
CA GLU A 145 12.10 22.39 -4.43
C GLU A 145 11.62 21.32 -3.40
N ASP A 146 12.39 21.09 -2.33
CA ASP A 146 12.03 20.07 -1.33
C ASP A 146 10.81 20.49 -0.51
N ILE A 147 9.77 19.67 -0.56
CA ILE A 147 8.55 19.79 0.24
C ILE A 147 8.30 18.53 1.10
N VAL A 148 9.24 17.57 1.10
CA VAL A 148 9.00 16.23 1.65
C VAL A 148 9.98 15.81 2.75
N ASN A 149 11.22 16.33 2.73
CA ASN A 149 12.26 16.01 3.71
C ASN A 149 12.63 17.26 4.53
N MET A 150 13.82 17.84 4.34
CA MET A 150 14.25 18.97 5.14
C MET A 150 13.38 20.21 4.92
N GLY A 151 12.83 20.38 3.71
CA GLY A 151 11.83 21.43 3.44
C GLY A 151 10.60 21.31 4.32
N MET A 152 10.04 20.07 4.46
CA MET A 152 8.91 19.82 5.36
C MET A 152 9.31 19.97 6.83
N ALA A 153 10.49 19.47 7.22
CA ALA A 153 11.00 19.60 8.58
C ALA A 153 11.09 21.08 9.01
N LYS A 154 11.61 21.95 8.12
CA LYS A 154 11.67 23.41 8.34
C LYS A 154 10.28 24.03 8.48
N MET A 155 9.35 23.70 7.61
CA MET A 155 7.97 24.22 7.65
C MET A 155 7.25 23.84 8.94
N ALA A 156 7.38 22.57 9.37
CA ALA A 156 6.76 22.05 10.58
C ALA A 156 7.58 22.35 11.87
N LYS A 157 8.80 22.89 11.75
CA LYS A 157 9.76 23.05 12.84
C LYS A 157 9.95 21.74 13.62
N ALA A 158 10.12 20.64 12.89
CA ALA A 158 10.19 19.30 13.43
C ALA A 158 11.64 18.82 13.55
N PRO A 159 12.10 18.36 14.73
CA PRO A 159 13.35 17.63 14.85
C PRO A 159 13.29 16.33 14.06
N VAL A 160 14.44 15.95 13.48
CA VAL A 160 14.55 14.82 12.54
C VAL A 160 15.26 13.64 13.21
N LEU A 161 14.68 12.45 13.08
CA LEU A 161 15.31 11.16 13.31
C LEU A 161 15.70 10.58 11.94
N LEU A 162 17.00 10.44 11.70
CA LEU A 162 17.52 9.90 10.44
C LEU A 162 17.75 8.39 10.55
N VAL A 163 17.15 7.62 9.66
CA VAL A 163 17.14 6.15 9.66
C VAL A 163 18.01 5.59 8.56
N GLY A 164 18.93 4.70 8.91
CA GLY A 164 19.75 3.93 7.97
C GLY A 164 19.41 2.44 8.02
N ASP A 165 19.43 1.79 6.85
CA ASP A 165 19.22 0.34 6.69
C ASP A 165 20.57 -0.39 6.76
N ILE A 166 20.77 -1.25 7.79
CA ILE A 166 22.01 -2.02 7.95
C ILE A 166 22.01 -3.33 7.16
N ASP A 167 20.83 -3.87 6.85
CA ASP A 167 20.69 -5.20 6.21
C ASP A 167 21.34 -5.23 4.81
N ARG A 168 21.34 -4.09 4.12
CA ARG A 168 21.98 -3.92 2.79
C ARG A 168 23.47 -3.58 2.84
N GLY A 169 24.02 -3.39 4.03
CA GLY A 169 25.41 -2.96 4.22
C GLY A 169 25.62 -1.46 3.99
N GLY A 170 26.77 -0.95 4.48
CA GLY A 170 27.18 0.44 4.29
C GLY A 170 26.43 1.48 5.13
N VAL A 171 25.70 1.10 6.17
CA VAL A 171 24.84 2.01 6.96
C VAL A 171 25.59 3.19 7.56
N PHE A 172 26.85 2.99 8.02
CA PHE A 172 27.68 4.07 8.57
C PHE A 172 27.97 5.14 7.52
N ALA A 173 28.36 4.72 6.31
CA ALA A 173 28.62 5.63 5.20
C ALA A 173 27.32 6.35 4.77
N GLN A 174 26.20 5.65 4.74
CA GLN A 174 24.90 6.24 4.40
C GLN A 174 24.49 7.32 5.40
N LEU A 175 24.57 7.05 6.72
CA LEU A 175 24.19 7.99 7.77
C LEU A 175 25.11 9.21 7.78
N ILE A 176 26.45 8.99 7.83
CA ILE A 176 27.43 10.07 7.82
C ILE A 176 27.34 10.88 6.52
N GLY A 177 27.32 10.22 5.37
CA GLY A 177 27.25 10.88 4.08
C GLY A 177 25.98 11.69 3.90
N THR A 178 24.84 11.20 4.38
CA THR A 178 23.57 11.95 4.36
C THR A 178 23.70 13.22 5.20
N VAL A 179 24.18 13.14 6.43
CA VAL A 179 24.37 14.28 7.33
C VAL A 179 25.35 15.31 6.72
N GLU A 180 26.45 14.84 6.11
CA GLU A 180 27.45 15.72 5.47
C GLU A 180 26.92 16.48 4.24
N LEU A 181 25.95 15.90 3.51
CA LEU A 181 25.31 16.53 2.35
C LEU A 181 24.23 17.56 2.72
N LEU A 182 23.81 17.62 3.98
CA LEU A 182 22.87 18.61 4.47
C LEU A 182 23.53 19.98 4.67
N GLU A 183 22.76 21.06 4.48
CA GLU A 183 23.19 22.40 4.86
C GLU A 183 23.34 22.52 6.40
N ALA A 184 24.05 23.53 6.87
CA ALA A 184 24.34 23.68 8.30
C ALA A 184 23.05 23.74 9.16
N ASP A 185 22.08 24.53 8.74
CA ASP A 185 20.79 24.68 9.42
C ASP A 185 19.93 23.39 9.38
N GLU A 186 20.05 22.61 8.31
CA GLU A 186 19.37 21.31 8.19
C GLU A 186 20.04 20.24 9.05
N ARG A 187 21.36 20.26 9.08
CA ARG A 187 22.16 19.34 9.92
C ARG A 187 21.81 19.52 11.40
N GLU A 188 21.63 20.76 11.84
CA GLU A 188 21.20 21.08 13.21
C GLU A 188 19.81 20.53 13.55
N MET A 189 18.95 20.28 12.57
CA MET A 189 17.63 19.68 12.79
C MET A 189 17.68 18.17 13.01
N VAL A 190 18.76 17.48 12.60
CA VAL A 190 18.93 16.05 12.83
C VAL A 190 19.36 15.83 14.28
N LYS A 191 18.41 15.33 15.09
CA LYS A 191 18.61 15.19 16.54
C LYS A 191 18.88 13.74 16.98
N GLY A 192 18.68 12.76 16.08
CA GLY A 192 18.92 11.37 16.41
C GLY A 192 19.14 10.52 15.16
N LEU A 193 19.98 9.50 15.29
CA LEU A 193 20.20 8.48 14.27
C LEU A 193 19.57 7.17 14.72
N ILE A 194 18.98 6.43 13.79
CA ILE A 194 18.45 5.08 14.01
C ILE A 194 19.10 4.13 13.00
N ILE A 195 19.69 3.05 13.51
CA ILE A 195 20.11 1.92 12.69
C ILE A 195 18.96 0.92 12.68
N ASN A 196 18.41 0.63 11.51
CA ASN A 196 17.24 -0.22 11.35
C ASN A 196 17.58 -1.53 10.63
N LYS A 197 16.70 -2.52 10.78
CA LYS A 197 16.82 -3.87 10.18
C LYS A 197 18.07 -4.63 10.63
N PHE A 198 18.47 -4.44 11.87
CA PHE A 198 19.64 -5.13 12.40
C PHE A 198 19.36 -6.62 12.59
N ARG A 199 20.35 -7.44 12.21
CA ARG A 199 20.37 -8.89 12.44
C ARG A 199 21.68 -9.29 13.13
N GLY A 200 21.60 -10.11 14.16
CA GLY A 200 22.76 -10.66 14.85
C GLY A 200 22.96 -10.10 16.26
N ASP A 201 24.21 -10.17 16.73
CA ASP A 201 24.60 -9.77 18.08
C ASP A 201 24.93 -8.27 18.14
N LYS A 202 24.11 -7.51 18.87
CA LYS A 202 24.27 -6.07 19.02
C LYS A 202 25.60 -5.67 19.67
N THR A 203 26.18 -6.52 20.50
CA THR A 203 27.45 -6.22 21.17
C THR A 203 28.62 -6.06 20.19
N ILE A 204 28.53 -6.71 19.02
CA ILE A 204 29.50 -6.55 17.93
C ILE A 204 29.34 -5.19 17.24
N LEU A 205 28.12 -4.65 17.21
CA LEU A 205 27.81 -3.36 16.60
C LEU A 205 28.13 -2.17 17.53
N ASP A 206 28.07 -2.35 18.85
CA ASP A 206 28.20 -1.27 19.84
C ASP A 206 29.46 -0.38 19.65
N PRO A 207 30.66 -0.91 19.34
CA PRO A 207 31.81 -0.05 19.03
C PRO A 207 31.60 0.81 17.75
N GLY A 208 30.87 0.28 16.77
CA GLY A 208 30.52 1.01 15.55
C GLY A 208 29.52 2.12 15.82
N VAL A 209 28.56 1.90 16.73
CA VAL A 209 27.59 2.93 17.17
C VAL A 209 28.36 4.09 17.82
N GLN A 210 29.31 3.81 18.72
CA GLN A 210 30.13 4.84 19.34
C GLN A 210 30.94 5.64 18.29
N MET A 211 31.58 4.96 17.32
CA MET A 211 32.30 5.63 16.23
C MET A 211 31.38 6.51 15.37
N LEU A 212 30.13 6.09 15.17
CA LEU A 212 29.12 6.86 14.42
C LEU A 212 28.76 8.15 15.17
N GLU A 213 28.51 8.07 16.47
CA GLU A 213 28.21 9.24 17.33
C GLU A 213 29.40 10.22 17.38
N GLU A 214 30.64 9.69 17.56
CA GLU A 214 31.86 10.50 17.56
C GLU A 214 32.09 11.26 16.25
N ARG A 215 31.73 10.65 15.08
CA ARG A 215 31.92 11.26 13.77
C ARG A 215 30.80 12.21 13.37
N SER A 216 29.57 11.85 13.66
CA SER A 216 28.39 12.65 13.26
C SER A 216 28.07 13.76 14.26
N HIS A 217 28.54 13.64 15.50
CA HIS A 217 28.13 14.45 16.65
C HIS A 217 26.60 14.41 16.91
N ILE A 218 25.94 13.34 16.47
CA ILE A 218 24.51 13.12 16.64
C ILE A 218 24.31 11.79 17.39
N PRO A 219 23.49 11.75 18.43
CA PRO A 219 23.29 10.53 19.21
C PRO A 219 22.54 9.46 18.38
N VAL A 220 22.95 8.20 18.54
CA VAL A 220 22.16 7.05 18.05
C VAL A 220 21.07 6.76 19.08
N VAL A 221 19.84 7.00 18.72
CA VAL A 221 18.66 6.83 19.60
C VAL A 221 18.06 5.43 19.50
N GLY A 222 18.64 4.55 18.70
CA GLY A 222 18.24 3.15 18.67
C GLY A 222 18.91 2.32 17.59
N VAL A 223 18.91 1.02 17.84
CA VAL A 223 19.27 -0.03 16.88
C VAL A 223 18.07 -0.98 16.86
N ALA A 224 17.19 -0.77 15.88
CA ALA A 224 15.99 -1.59 15.70
C ALA A 224 16.33 -2.88 14.94
N PRO A 225 15.89 -4.04 15.41
CA PRO A 225 16.10 -5.30 14.71
C PRO A 225 15.29 -5.36 13.41
N TYR A 226 15.59 -6.33 12.58
CA TYR A 226 14.69 -6.71 11.50
C TYR A 226 13.41 -7.28 12.12
N LEU A 227 12.30 -6.60 11.93
CA LEU A 227 11.00 -6.98 12.47
C LEU A 227 10.18 -7.63 11.34
N ASP A 228 9.71 -8.84 11.58
CA ASP A 228 8.74 -9.50 10.70
C ASP A 228 7.33 -9.17 11.19
N ILE A 229 6.90 -7.96 10.91
CA ILE A 229 5.57 -7.45 11.26
C ILE A 229 4.69 -7.56 10.04
N GLN A 230 3.60 -8.27 10.18
CA GLN A 230 2.63 -8.46 9.10
C GLN A 230 1.63 -7.32 9.05
N VAL A 231 2.10 -6.15 8.65
CA VAL A 231 1.28 -4.97 8.34
C VAL A 231 1.39 -4.62 6.86
N GLU A 232 0.54 -3.74 6.40
CA GLU A 232 0.46 -3.38 4.99
C GLU A 232 1.74 -2.70 4.50
N ASP A 233 2.21 -3.15 3.33
CA ASP A 233 3.36 -2.54 2.65
C ASP A 233 2.97 -1.23 1.95
N GLU A 234 3.87 -0.26 1.98
CA GLU A 234 3.64 1.06 1.40
C GLU A 234 3.60 1.04 -0.14
N ASP A 235 4.51 0.29 -0.77
CA ASP A 235 4.80 0.44 -2.20
C ASP A 235 4.94 -0.91 -2.91
N SER A 236 4.66 -0.90 -4.21
CA SER A 236 4.89 -2.01 -5.14
C SER A 236 6.37 -2.40 -5.33
N LEU A 237 7.31 -1.69 -4.70
CA LEU A 237 8.73 -2.04 -4.60
C LEU A 237 9.06 -2.88 -3.36
N THR A 238 8.06 -3.42 -2.67
CA THR A 238 8.27 -4.25 -1.47
C THR A 238 9.07 -5.51 -1.76
N GLU A 239 9.91 -5.90 -0.80
CA GLU A 239 10.65 -7.17 -0.83
C GLU A 239 9.74 -8.41 -0.74
N ARG A 240 8.46 -8.21 -0.39
CA ARG A 240 7.43 -9.26 -0.30
C ARG A 240 7.27 -10.01 -1.62
N PHE A 241 7.35 -9.33 -2.75
CA PHE A 241 7.24 -9.94 -4.07
C PHE A 241 8.39 -10.91 -4.41
N ASP A 242 9.53 -10.76 -3.76
CA ASP A 242 10.73 -11.57 -4.00
C ASP A 242 10.88 -12.73 -2.99
N ARG A 243 9.96 -12.81 -2.01
CA ARG A 243 9.95 -13.93 -1.05
C ARG A 243 9.58 -15.22 -1.77
N LYS A 244 10.46 -16.23 -1.70
CA LYS A 244 10.15 -17.59 -2.12
C LYS A 244 9.30 -18.23 -1.03
N GLN A 245 8.00 -18.27 -1.22
CA GLN A 245 7.12 -19.05 -0.35
C GLN A 245 7.11 -20.51 -0.79
N GLU A 246 7.25 -21.41 0.15
CA GLU A 246 6.94 -22.82 -0.07
C GLU A 246 5.43 -22.97 -0.27
N VAL A 247 5.04 -23.86 -1.18
CA VAL A 247 3.61 -24.11 -1.45
C VAL A 247 3.05 -24.90 -0.28
N ASP A 248 1.99 -24.38 0.33
CA ASP A 248 1.29 -25.03 1.43
C ASP A 248 0.04 -25.82 0.93
N LEU A 249 -0.90 -26.11 1.81
CA LEU A 249 -2.12 -26.87 1.49
C LEU A 249 -2.94 -26.27 0.37
N ILE A 250 -3.08 -24.95 0.32
CA ILE A 250 -3.75 -24.19 -0.72
C ILE A 250 -2.74 -23.23 -1.35
N ASP A 251 -2.65 -23.24 -2.68
CA ASP A 251 -1.72 -22.41 -3.47
C ASP A 251 -2.47 -21.39 -4.31
N ILE A 252 -2.34 -20.11 -3.95
CA ILE A 252 -2.94 -18.99 -4.69
C ILE A 252 -1.84 -18.22 -5.42
N ALA A 253 -1.97 -18.08 -6.74
CA ALA A 253 -1.06 -17.33 -7.57
C ALA A 253 -1.66 -15.96 -7.94
N VAL A 254 -1.00 -14.88 -7.55
CA VAL A 254 -1.32 -13.51 -7.98
C VAL A 254 -0.40 -13.14 -9.13
N ILE A 255 -0.96 -12.74 -10.27
CA ILE A 255 -0.16 -12.28 -11.41
C ILE A 255 0.44 -10.91 -11.09
N ARG A 256 1.76 -10.85 -10.93
CA ARG A 256 2.47 -9.61 -10.68
C ARG A 256 2.66 -8.84 -11.98
N VAL A 257 1.67 -8.05 -12.35
CA VAL A 257 1.75 -7.13 -13.49
C VAL A 257 2.68 -5.95 -13.19
N PRO A 258 3.29 -5.30 -14.19
CA PRO A 258 4.27 -4.22 -13.98
C PRO A 258 3.78 -3.05 -13.15
N ARG A 259 2.49 -2.72 -13.27
CA ARG A 259 1.87 -1.60 -12.54
C ARG A 259 0.82 -2.08 -11.55
N ILE A 260 1.10 -3.22 -10.89
CA ILE A 260 0.23 -3.75 -9.84
C ILE A 260 -0.10 -2.66 -8.83
N SER A 261 -1.38 -2.56 -8.46
CA SER A 261 -1.87 -1.59 -7.47
C SER A 261 -2.76 -2.29 -6.44
N ASN A 262 -2.82 -1.72 -5.24
CA ASN A 262 -3.67 -2.19 -4.15
C ASN A 262 -3.46 -3.69 -3.83
N PHE A 263 -2.21 -4.15 -3.92
CA PHE A 263 -1.86 -5.55 -3.65
C PHE A 263 -2.08 -5.97 -2.18
N THR A 264 -2.36 -5.01 -1.31
CA THR A 264 -2.82 -5.26 0.07
C THR A 264 -4.16 -5.97 0.13
N ASP A 265 -4.95 -5.98 -0.95
CA ASP A 265 -6.20 -6.74 -1.07
C ASP A 265 -6.02 -8.24 -0.77
N PHE A 266 -4.80 -8.77 -0.90
CA PHE A 266 -4.53 -10.21 -0.73
C PHE A 266 -4.02 -10.58 0.65
N ASN A 267 -3.74 -9.60 1.53
CA ASN A 267 -3.24 -9.84 2.87
C ASN A 267 -4.14 -10.75 3.71
N PRO A 268 -5.47 -10.61 3.66
CA PRO A 268 -6.35 -11.50 4.42
C PRO A 268 -6.21 -12.97 4.02
N LEU A 269 -6.07 -13.26 2.73
CA LEU A 269 -5.86 -14.63 2.25
C LEU A 269 -4.50 -15.20 2.69
N GLU A 270 -3.43 -14.39 2.62
CA GLU A 270 -2.08 -14.80 3.06
C GLU A 270 -2.00 -15.05 4.57
N SER A 271 -2.86 -14.41 5.35
CA SER A 271 -2.88 -14.57 6.80
C SER A 271 -3.54 -15.86 7.29
N ILE A 272 -4.23 -16.60 6.42
CA ILE A 272 -4.89 -17.87 6.77
C ILE A 272 -3.86 -18.98 6.82
N PRO A 273 -3.71 -19.68 7.97
CA PRO A 273 -2.78 -20.80 8.07
C PRO A 273 -3.06 -21.89 7.02
N GLY A 274 -2.03 -22.35 6.35
CA GLY A 274 -2.14 -23.36 5.28
C GLY A 274 -2.43 -22.79 3.89
N VAL A 275 -2.56 -21.47 3.76
CA VAL A 275 -2.64 -20.78 2.46
C VAL A 275 -1.27 -20.21 2.11
N SER A 276 -0.75 -20.57 0.94
CA SER A 276 0.38 -19.88 0.31
C SER A 276 -0.11 -18.94 -0.78
N LEU A 277 0.33 -17.68 -0.74
CA LEU A 277 0.01 -16.66 -1.73
C LEU A 277 1.30 -16.22 -2.41
N ARG A 278 1.42 -16.50 -3.72
CA ARG A 278 2.64 -16.27 -4.50
C ARG A 278 2.42 -15.24 -5.58
N TYR A 279 3.38 -14.35 -5.75
CA TYR A 279 3.40 -13.39 -6.86
C TYR A 279 4.17 -13.99 -8.04
N VAL A 280 3.57 -13.97 -9.23
CA VAL A 280 4.03 -14.65 -10.44
C VAL A 280 4.26 -13.65 -11.57
N GLN A 281 5.50 -13.57 -12.07
CA GLN A 281 5.88 -12.74 -13.22
C GLN A 281 6.23 -13.54 -14.47
N HIS A 282 6.55 -14.83 -14.30
CA HIS A 282 6.96 -15.70 -15.40
C HIS A 282 6.09 -16.96 -15.45
N VAL A 283 5.85 -17.48 -16.66
CA VAL A 283 5.06 -18.71 -16.87
C VAL A 283 5.60 -19.89 -16.05
N SER A 284 6.93 -20.00 -15.92
CA SER A 284 7.57 -21.06 -15.14
C SER A 284 7.24 -21.01 -13.64
N GLU A 285 6.90 -19.84 -13.13
CA GLU A 285 6.54 -19.64 -11.71
C GLU A 285 5.07 -19.99 -11.44
N LEU A 286 4.21 -19.96 -12.46
CA LEU A 286 2.78 -20.24 -12.30
C LEU A 286 2.53 -21.64 -11.75
N LYS A 287 3.29 -22.63 -12.20
CA LYS A 287 3.18 -24.05 -11.76
C LYS A 287 1.77 -24.59 -11.92
N ASN A 288 1.13 -25.05 -10.84
CA ASN A 288 -0.23 -25.60 -10.82
C ASN A 288 -1.00 -25.03 -9.61
N PRO A 289 -1.35 -23.74 -9.60
CA PRO A 289 -2.05 -23.13 -8.49
C PRO A 289 -3.48 -23.67 -8.36
N ASP A 290 -4.08 -23.51 -7.18
CA ASP A 290 -5.47 -23.83 -6.94
C ASP A 290 -6.40 -22.69 -7.40
N MET A 291 -5.91 -21.45 -7.31
CA MET A 291 -6.59 -20.24 -7.76
C MET A 291 -5.58 -19.28 -8.38
N ILE A 292 -6.02 -18.51 -9.37
CA ILE A 292 -5.24 -17.40 -9.96
C ILE A 292 -6.00 -16.09 -9.75
N ILE A 293 -5.28 -15.08 -9.26
CA ILE A 293 -5.82 -13.73 -9.10
C ILE A 293 -5.14 -12.79 -10.10
N LEU A 294 -5.96 -12.06 -10.85
CA LEU A 294 -5.55 -10.88 -11.63
C LEU A 294 -5.79 -9.64 -10.77
N PRO A 295 -4.74 -8.96 -10.34
CA PRO A 295 -4.84 -7.85 -9.39
C PRO A 295 -5.30 -6.56 -10.05
N GLY A 296 -5.58 -5.54 -9.22
CA GLY A 296 -5.70 -4.17 -9.68
C GLY A 296 -4.40 -3.66 -10.31
N THR A 297 -4.55 -2.80 -11.31
CA THR A 297 -3.41 -2.18 -11.98
C THR A 297 -3.71 -0.73 -12.36
N LYS A 298 -2.65 0.07 -12.49
CA LYS A 298 -2.77 1.48 -12.90
C LYS A 298 -2.89 1.64 -14.42
N ASN A 299 -2.51 0.66 -15.22
CA ASN A 299 -2.66 0.68 -16.67
C ASN A 299 -3.04 -0.71 -17.19
N THR A 300 -4.35 -0.94 -17.25
CA THR A 300 -4.95 -2.23 -17.58
C THR A 300 -4.55 -2.72 -18.96
N MET A 301 -4.58 -1.81 -19.96
CA MET A 301 -4.33 -2.20 -21.35
C MET A 301 -2.87 -2.59 -21.58
N GLU A 302 -1.92 -1.80 -21.11
CA GLU A 302 -0.48 -2.11 -21.27
C GLU A 302 -0.08 -3.34 -20.47
N ASP A 303 -0.61 -3.53 -19.27
CA ASP A 303 -0.29 -4.68 -18.44
C ASP A 303 -0.88 -5.97 -19.01
N LEU A 304 -2.06 -5.93 -19.65
CA LEU A 304 -2.58 -7.07 -20.40
C LEU A 304 -1.72 -7.39 -21.62
N LEU A 305 -1.27 -6.38 -22.38
CA LEU A 305 -0.36 -6.56 -23.50
C LEU A 305 0.99 -7.14 -23.05
N TRP A 306 1.49 -6.73 -21.89
CA TRP A 306 2.68 -7.32 -21.28
C TRP A 306 2.46 -8.80 -20.91
N MET A 307 1.33 -9.17 -20.29
CA MET A 307 0.98 -10.58 -20.01
C MET A 307 0.92 -11.41 -21.29
N ARG A 308 0.40 -10.82 -22.36
CA ARG A 308 0.31 -11.45 -23.68
C ARG A 308 1.67 -11.70 -24.29
N ALA A 309 2.55 -10.70 -24.22
CA ALA A 309 3.91 -10.76 -24.78
C ALA A 309 4.82 -11.79 -24.07
N ASN A 310 4.64 -12.00 -22.76
CA ASN A 310 5.45 -12.97 -21.99
C ASN A 310 4.79 -14.34 -21.80
N GLY A 311 3.61 -14.56 -22.39
CA GLY A 311 2.90 -15.83 -22.39
C GLY A 311 2.06 -16.11 -21.15
N LEU A 312 2.01 -15.23 -20.16
CA LEU A 312 1.20 -15.40 -18.95
C LEU A 312 -0.31 -15.44 -19.26
N GLU A 313 -0.79 -14.60 -20.17
CA GLU A 313 -2.18 -14.65 -20.60
C GLU A 313 -2.58 -16.06 -21.09
N ALA A 314 -1.80 -16.66 -21.99
CA ALA A 314 -2.07 -18.01 -22.49
C ALA A 314 -2.00 -19.08 -21.39
N ALA A 315 -1.10 -18.92 -20.41
CA ALA A 315 -1.01 -19.81 -19.28
C ALA A 315 -2.25 -19.71 -18.36
N VAL A 316 -2.73 -18.51 -18.07
CA VAL A 316 -3.96 -18.28 -17.29
C VAL A 316 -5.18 -18.85 -18.01
N LEU A 317 -5.32 -18.61 -19.32
CA LEU A 317 -6.40 -19.18 -20.13
C LEU A 317 -6.41 -20.71 -20.10
N LYS A 318 -5.23 -21.32 -20.12
CA LYS A 318 -5.09 -22.78 -20.02
C LYS A 318 -5.53 -23.30 -18.66
N GLU A 319 -5.19 -22.62 -17.56
CA GLU A 319 -5.62 -23.02 -16.22
C GLU A 319 -7.13 -22.78 -16.01
N ALA A 320 -7.69 -21.69 -16.55
CA ALA A 320 -9.13 -21.44 -16.57
C ALA A 320 -9.90 -22.57 -17.28
N ALA A 321 -9.39 -23.02 -18.44
CA ALA A 321 -9.99 -24.13 -19.20
C ALA A 321 -9.93 -25.49 -18.46
N LYS A 322 -9.03 -25.64 -17.47
CA LYS A 322 -8.97 -26.81 -16.58
C LYS A 322 -9.94 -26.71 -15.39
N GLY A 323 -10.71 -25.63 -15.28
CA GLY A 323 -11.62 -25.39 -14.16
C GLY A 323 -10.95 -24.76 -12.93
N LYS A 324 -9.73 -24.22 -13.04
CA LYS A 324 -9.14 -23.44 -11.94
C LYS A 324 -9.92 -22.12 -11.76
N ILE A 325 -10.11 -21.70 -10.53
CA ILE A 325 -10.77 -20.44 -10.24
C ILE A 325 -9.88 -19.29 -10.67
N ILE A 326 -10.43 -18.37 -11.45
CA ILE A 326 -9.78 -17.12 -11.85
C ILE A 326 -10.59 -15.98 -11.24
N PHE A 327 -9.93 -15.13 -10.46
CA PHE A 327 -10.56 -13.97 -9.82
C PHE A 327 -9.88 -12.68 -10.26
N GLY A 328 -10.67 -11.73 -10.76
CA GLY A 328 -10.17 -10.42 -11.19
C GLY A 328 -10.60 -9.30 -10.25
N ILE A 329 -9.68 -8.41 -9.89
CA ILE A 329 -10.00 -7.21 -9.10
C ILE A 329 -9.70 -5.98 -9.94
N CYS A 330 -10.65 -5.05 -10.05
CA CYS A 330 -10.52 -3.76 -10.71
C CYS A 330 -9.93 -3.90 -12.13
N GLY A 331 -8.67 -3.49 -12.36
CA GLY A 331 -8.00 -3.68 -13.65
C GLY A 331 -7.92 -5.16 -14.07
N GLY A 332 -7.64 -6.06 -13.14
CA GLY A 332 -7.66 -7.50 -13.38
C GLY A 332 -9.05 -8.02 -13.79
N TYR A 333 -10.12 -7.50 -13.19
CA TYR A 333 -11.49 -7.79 -13.61
C TYR A 333 -11.75 -7.33 -15.05
N GLN A 334 -11.34 -6.10 -15.38
CA GLN A 334 -11.45 -5.57 -16.75
C GLN A 334 -10.72 -6.44 -17.77
N MET A 335 -9.52 -6.93 -17.45
CA MET A 335 -8.73 -7.81 -18.33
C MET A 335 -9.46 -9.09 -18.73
N LEU A 336 -10.34 -9.61 -17.85
CA LEU A 336 -11.10 -10.84 -18.09
C LEU A 336 -12.15 -10.71 -19.19
N GLY A 337 -12.56 -9.48 -19.56
CA GLY A 337 -13.57 -9.18 -20.54
C GLY A 337 -13.18 -9.53 -21.99
N GLU A 338 -14.09 -9.26 -22.92
CA GLU A 338 -13.89 -9.46 -24.35
C GLU A 338 -13.13 -8.29 -25.00
N THR A 339 -13.47 -7.05 -24.58
CA THR A 339 -12.94 -5.82 -25.19
C THR A 339 -12.63 -4.78 -24.14
N LEU A 340 -11.48 -4.12 -24.28
CA LEU A 340 -11.08 -2.94 -23.54
C LEU A 340 -10.93 -1.78 -24.51
N SER A 341 -11.68 -0.69 -24.29
CA SER A 341 -11.68 0.49 -25.17
C SER A 341 -11.39 1.76 -24.39
N ASP A 342 -10.42 2.53 -24.85
CA ASP A 342 -10.00 3.81 -24.26
C ASP A 342 -10.08 4.94 -25.29
N PRO A 343 -11.29 5.42 -25.60
CA PRO A 343 -11.49 6.47 -26.59
C PRO A 343 -10.96 7.84 -26.13
N HIS A 344 -10.76 8.02 -24.83
CA HIS A 344 -10.36 9.30 -24.24
C HIS A 344 -8.88 9.37 -23.83
N HIS A 345 -8.10 8.33 -24.13
CA HIS A 345 -6.68 8.24 -23.75
C HIS A 345 -6.46 8.40 -22.24
N VAL A 346 -7.32 7.79 -21.44
CA VAL A 346 -7.22 7.76 -19.97
C VAL A 346 -6.03 6.89 -19.54
N GLU A 347 -5.77 5.82 -20.29
CA GLU A 347 -4.60 4.94 -20.15
C GLU A 347 -3.76 4.98 -21.44
N ALA A 348 -3.76 3.90 -22.22
CA ALA A 348 -2.94 3.74 -23.42
C ALA A 348 -3.62 4.26 -24.71
N GLY A 349 -4.93 4.45 -24.66
CA GLY A 349 -5.75 4.79 -25.81
C GLY A 349 -6.03 3.62 -26.76
N GLY A 350 -7.03 3.81 -27.62
CA GLY A 350 -7.42 2.79 -28.62
C GLY A 350 -8.29 1.67 -28.05
N THR A 351 -8.27 0.51 -28.71
CA THR A 351 -9.07 -0.65 -28.32
C THR A 351 -8.25 -1.92 -28.48
N ILE A 352 -8.30 -2.79 -27.46
CA ILE A 352 -7.66 -4.10 -27.48
C ILE A 352 -8.66 -5.20 -27.12
N LYS A 353 -8.37 -6.43 -27.53
CA LYS A 353 -9.10 -7.61 -27.05
C LYS A 353 -8.71 -7.89 -25.59
N GLY A 354 -9.68 -8.19 -24.76
CA GLY A 354 -9.46 -8.76 -23.44
C GLY A 354 -9.13 -10.25 -23.51
N MET A 355 -9.17 -10.93 -22.37
CA MET A 355 -8.90 -12.36 -22.26
C MET A 355 -10.09 -13.23 -22.71
N GLY A 356 -11.30 -12.66 -22.79
CA GLY A 356 -12.51 -13.36 -23.23
C GLY A 356 -13.00 -14.45 -22.27
N LEU A 357 -12.68 -14.34 -20.98
CA LEU A 357 -13.13 -15.27 -19.94
C LEU A 357 -14.48 -14.86 -19.34
N LEU A 358 -14.80 -13.57 -19.36
CA LEU A 358 -16.10 -13.04 -19.00
C LEU A 358 -16.74 -12.35 -20.21
N PRO A 359 -18.02 -12.64 -20.54
CA PRO A 359 -18.71 -11.97 -21.63
C PRO A 359 -19.10 -10.54 -21.23
N MET A 360 -18.18 -9.63 -21.35
CA MET A 360 -18.35 -8.22 -21.01
C MET A 360 -17.38 -7.34 -21.79
N ASP A 361 -17.75 -6.07 -22.00
CA ASP A 361 -16.87 -5.03 -22.54
C ASP A 361 -16.65 -3.93 -21.52
N THR A 362 -15.44 -3.38 -21.50
CA THR A 362 -15.09 -2.24 -20.68
C THR A 362 -14.70 -1.05 -21.53
N VAL A 363 -15.25 0.13 -21.22
CA VAL A 363 -14.89 1.41 -21.81
C VAL A 363 -14.32 2.31 -20.71
N PHE A 364 -13.13 2.86 -20.93
CA PHE A 364 -12.52 3.81 -19.99
C PHE A 364 -13.17 5.18 -20.14
N ALA A 365 -13.73 5.71 -19.03
CA ALA A 365 -14.37 7.00 -18.94
C ALA A 365 -13.43 8.05 -18.35
N GLU A 366 -13.66 9.34 -18.66
CA GLU A 366 -12.88 10.44 -18.10
C GLU A 366 -13.13 10.64 -16.60
N LYS A 367 -14.34 10.28 -16.14
CA LYS A 367 -14.73 10.42 -14.73
C LYS A 367 -14.27 9.19 -13.93
N LYS A 368 -13.54 9.45 -12.86
CA LYS A 368 -13.09 8.43 -11.92
C LYS A 368 -14.21 8.08 -10.92
N THR A 369 -14.58 6.81 -10.83
CA THR A 369 -15.39 6.29 -9.74
C THR A 369 -14.51 6.12 -8.51
N ARG A 370 -14.99 6.61 -7.36
CA ARG A 370 -14.23 6.66 -6.13
C ARG A 370 -15.20 6.70 -4.95
N THR A 371 -15.35 5.59 -4.24
CA THR A 371 -16.27 5.50 -3.10
C THR A 371 -15.96 4.31 -2.21
N ARG A 372 -16.42 4.37 -0.97
CA ARG A 372 -16.51 3.20 -0.09
C ARG A 372 -17.79 2.45 -0.34
N VAL A 373 -17.72 1.13 -0.25
CA VAL A 373 -18.88 0.26 -0.48
C VAL A 373 -18.98 -0.81 0.61
N SER A 374 -20.20 -1.21 0.90
CA SER A 374 -20.52 -2.45 1.58
C SER A 374 -21.56 -3.22 0.77
N GLY A 375 -21.59 -4.53 0.89
CA GLY A 375 -22.51 -5.33 0.11
C GLY A 375 -22.34 -6.81 0.37
N ARG A 376 -22.76 -7.61 -0.60
CA ARG A 376 -22.65 -9.07 -0.54
C ARG A 376 -22.56 -9.68 -1.94
N PHE A 377 -22.02 -10.87 -1.99
CA PHE A 377 -22.10 -11.69 -3.20
C PHE A 377 -23.55 -12.07 -3.48
N LEU A 378 -23.92 -12.01 -4.75
CA LEU A 378 -25.22 -12.49 -5.25
C LEU A 378 -25.25 -14.03 -5.26
N GLU A 379 -26.36 -14.62 -5.67
CA GLU A 379 -26.45 -16.06 -5.89
C GLU A 379 -25.55 -16.45 -7.07
N LEU A 380 -24.46 -17.15 -6.77
CA LEU A 380 -23.53 -17.69 -7.75
C LEU A 380 -23.77 -19.17 -7.95
N GLU A 381 -23.43 -19.68 -9.13
CA GLU A 381 -23.61 -21.09 -9.48
C GLU A 381 -22.28 -21.84 -9.56
N GLY A 382 -22.36 -23.17 -9.53
CA GLY A 382 -21.22 -24.06 -9.76
C GLY A 382 -20.17 -23.95 -8.68
N GLU A 383 -18.91 -23.81 -9.09
CA GLU A 383 -17.76 -23.83 -8.18
C GLU A 383 -17.70 -22.62 -7.24
N LEU A 384 -18.32 -21.51 -7.63
CA LEU A 384 -18.34 -20.27 -6.85
C LEU A 384 -19.55 -20.15 -5.91
N GLN A 385 -20.43 -21.15 -5.88
CA GLN A 385 -21.65 -21.14 -5.07
C GLN A 385 -21.40 -20.83 -3.59
N ALA A 386 -20.29 -21.28 -3.04
CA ALA A 386 -19.96 -21.04 -1.64
C ALA A 386 -19.71 -19.56 -1.29
N LEU A 387 -19.51 -18.70 -2.28
CA LEU A 387 -19.42 -17.24 -2.09
C LEU A 387 -20.81 -16.59 -1.96
N SER A 388 -21.88 -17.28 -2.38
CA SER A 388 -23.25 -16.71 -2.36
C SER A 388 -23.65 -16.22 -0.99
N GLY A 389 -24.07 -14.95 -0.90
CA GLY A 389 -24.47 -14.31 0.33
C GLY A 389 -23.35 -13.81 1.24
N ALA A 390 -22.08 -14.15 0.96
CA ALA A 390 -20.94 -13.66 1.73
C ALA A 390 -20.90 -12.12 1.73
N GLU A 391 -20.78 -11.52 2.91
CA GLU A 391 -20.73 -10.07 3.06
C GLU A 391 -19.34 -9.53 2.69
N LEU A 392 -19.31 -8.34 2.10
CA LEU A 392 -18.09 -7.64 1.75
C LEU A 392 -18.13 -6.17 2.15
N GLU A 393 -16.98 -5.63 2.44
CA GLU A 393 -16.73 -4.21 2.61
C GLU A 393 -15.47 -3.85 1.83
N GLY A 394 -15.41 -2.63 1.28
CA GLY A 394 -14.25 -2.21 0.54
C GLY A 394 -14.42 -0.84 -0.09
N TYR A 395 -13.78 -0.65 -1.22
CA TYR A 395 -13.89 0.61 -1.96
C TYR A 395 -13.70 0.37 -3.46
N GLU A 396 -14.31 1.23 -4.25
CA GLU A 396 -14.09 1.32 -5.70
C GLU A 396 -13.15 2.48 -6.03
N ILE A 397 -12.24 2.25 -6.95
CA ILE A 397 -11.34 3.28 -7.47
C ILE A 397 -10.93 2.95 -8.91
N HIS A 398 -11.74 3.31 -9.88
CA HIS A 398 -11.53 2.95 -11.28
C HIS A 398 -12.04 4.02 -12.25
N MET A 399 -11.65 3.90 -13.51
CA MET A 399 -12.09 4.76 -14.61
C MET A 399 -12.88 4.01 -15.69
N GLY A 400 -12.96 2.69 -15.60
CA GLY A 400 -13.69 1.87 -16.56
C GLY A 400 -15.17 1.73 -16.20
N GLU A 401 -16.01 1.69 -17.22
CA GLU A 401 -17.41 1.29 -17.17
C GLU A 401 -17.57 -0.04 -17.90
N THR A 402 -18.09 -1.06 -17.20
CA THR A 402 -18.23 -2.41 -17.75
C THR A 402 -19.68 -2.74 -18.00
N VAL A 403 -19.94 -3.30 -19.20
CA VAL A 403 -21.26 -3.76 -19.61
C VAL A 403 -21.22 -5.26 -19.83
N LEU A 404 -22.08 -5.98 -19.11
CA LEU A 404 -22.22 -7.44 -19.26
C LEU A 404 -22.94 -7.82 -20.54
N LYS A 405 -22.62 -8.99 -21.06
CA LYS A 405 -23.22 -9.60 -22.25
C LYS A 405 -23.57 -11.06 -22.00
N GLY A 406 -24.50 -11.56 -22.80
CA GLY A 406 -24.78 -13.00 -22.86
C GLY A 406 -25.20 -13.60 -21.52
N GLU A 407 -24.48 -14.64 -21.10
CA GLU A 407 -24.79 -15.46 -19.91
C GLU A 407 -24.06 -14.99 -18.63
N ALA A 408 -23.33 -13.88 -18.66
CA ALA A 408 -22.68 -13.37 -17.45
C ALA A 408 -23.73 -12.83 -16.48
N GLY A 409 -23.63 -13.25 -15.21
CA GLY A 409 -24.35 -12.64 -14.10
C GLY A 409 -23.48 -11.65 -13.34
N HIS A 410 -24.09 -10.68 -12.66
CA HIS A 410 -23.37 -9.86 -11.69
C HIS A 410 -22.90 -10.70 -10.50
N SER A 411 -21.70 -10.42 -9.99
CA SER A 411 -21.13 -11.19 -8.88
C SER A 411 -21.52 -10.64 -7.51
N VAL A 412 -21.70 -9.33 -7.39
CA VAL A 412 -21.95 -8.66 -6.10
C VAL A 412 -23.06 -7.61 -6.22
N SER A 413 -23.78 -7.38 -5.10
CA SER A 413 -24.65 -6.22 -4.91
C SER A 413 -24.03 -5.33 -3.85
N ILE A 414 -23.77 -4.07 -4.18
CA ILE A 414 -23.06 -3.12 -3.32
C ILE A 414 -23.86 -1.85 -3.10
N GLU A 415 -23.64 -1.23 -1.94
CA GLU A 415 -24.19 0.07 -1.56
C GLU A 415 -23.04 1.05 -1.35
N ASP A 416 -23.07 2.16 -2.08
CA ASP A 416 -22.16 3.29 -1.92
C ASP A 416 -22.40 3.96 -0.56
N GLN A 417 -21.37 3.97 0.29
CA GLN A 417 -21.49 4.49 1.66
C GLN A 417 -21.53 6.02 1.74
N VAL A 418 -21.20 6.71 0.63
CA VAL A 418 -21.23 8.17 0.55
C VAL A 418 -22.61 8.65 0.06
N SER A 419 -23.11 8.04 -1.03
CA SER A 419 -24.39 8.44 -1.65
C SER A 419 -25.59 7.64 -1.17
N GLY A 420 -25.40 6.44 -0.65
CA GLY A 420 -26.46 5.48 -0.31
C GLY A 420 -27.05 4.77 -1.54
N GLU A 421 -26.49 4.95 -2.71
CA GLU A 421 -26.95 4.31 -3.95
C GLU A 421 -26.56 2.84 -3.97
N ARG A 422 -27.51 1.99 -4.40
CA ARG A 422 -27.27 0.55 -4.58
C ARG A 422 -27.13 0.22 -6.04
N LYS A 423 -26.16 -0.65 -6.34
CA LYS A 423 -25.95 -1.19 -7.69
C LYS A 423 -25.47 -2.63 -7.63
N GLU A 424 -25.62 -3.30 -8.75
CA GLU A 424 -24.93 -4.57 -8.99
C GLU A 424 -23.57 -4.28 -9.63
N ASP A 425 -22.55 -5.01 -9.22
CA ASP A 425 -21.17 -4.88 -9.71
C ASP A 425 -20.55 -6.25 -9.98
N GLY A 426 -19.43 -6.20 -10.71
CA GLY A 426 -18.67 -7.38 -11.07
C GLY A 426 -19.39 -8.27 -12.06
N ALA A 427 -18.77 -9.41 -12.34
CA ALA A 427 -19.34 -10.45 -13.16
C ALA A 427 -18.83 -11.83 -12.77
N TYR A 428 -19.62 -12.85 -13.04
CA TYR A 428 -19.16 -14.23 -12.98
C TYR A 428 -19.67 -15.05 -14.18
N CYS A 429 -18.88 -16.04 -14.55
CA CYS A 429 -19.24 -17.06 -15.52
C CYS A 429 -18.44 -18.32 -15.22
N LYS A 430 -19.12 -19.43 -14.91
CA LYS A 430 -18.50 -20.73 -14.54
C LYS A 430 -17.51 -20.60 -13.38
N ASN A 431 -16.21 -20.82 -13.63
CA ASN A 431 -15.11 -20.75 -12.65
C ASN A 431 -14.36 -19.39 -12.64
N VAL A 432 -14.91 -18.40 -13.32
CA VAL A 432 -14.30 -17.05 -13.43
C VAL A 432 -15.21 -16.03 -12.77
N CYS A 433 -14.63 -15.21 -11.90
CA CYS A 433 -15.33 -14.14 -11.16
C CYS A 433 -14.46 -12.89 -11.11
N GLY A 434 -15.09 -11.74 -10.93
CA GLY A 434 -14.37 -10.50 -10.68
C GLY A 434 -15.31 -9.38 -10.25
N THR A 435 -14.73 -8.31 -9.69
CA THR A 435 -15.43 -7.13 -9.19
C THR A 435 -14.51 -5.91 -9.25
N TYR A 436 -15.10 -4.73 -9.22
CA TYR A 436 -14.32 -3.49 -9.05
C TYR A 436 -13.89 -3.25 -7.59
N VAL A 437 -14.46 -3.97 -6.64
CA VAL A 437 -14.25 -3.73 -5.21
C VAL A 437 -12.86 -4.17 -4.78
N HIS A 438 -12.06 -3.22 -4.32
CA HIS A 438 -10.84 -3.45 -3.55
C HIS A 438 -11.18 -3.76 -2.09
N GLY A 439 -10.36 -4.59 -1.42
CA GLY A 439 -10.65 -5.07 -0.07
C GLY A 439 -11.71 -6.17 -0.03
N VAL A 440 -12.08 -6.75 -1.17
CA VAL A 440 -13.12 -7.79 -1.28
C VAL A 440 -12.89 -8.99 -0.36
N PHE A 441 -11.64 -9.26 0.03
CA PHE A 441 -11.25 -10.35 0.94
C PHE A 441 -11.09 -9.91 2.40
N ASP A 442 -11.30 -8.62 2.73
CA ASP A 442 -11.08 -8.09 4.09
C ASP A 442 -12.07 -8.66 5.11
N ARG A 443 -13.27 -9.07 4.65
CA ARG A 443 -14.25 -9.80 5.47
C ARG A 443 -13.93 -11.28 5.53
N GLU A 444 -13.99 -11.85 6.73
CA GLU A 444 -13.75 -13.26 6.98
C GLU A 444 -14.59 -14.16 6.09
N ASP A 445 -15.87 -13.84 5.91
CA ASP A 445 -16.85 -14.62 5.14
C ASP A 445 -16.34 -14.94 3.72
N VAL A 446 -15.77 -13.95 3.04
CA VAL A 446 -15.28 -14.10 1.66
C VAL A 446 -14.00 -14.94 1.62
N ALA A 447 -13.04 -14.62 2.51
CA ALA A 447 -11.77 -15.35 2.58
C ALA A 447 -12.00 -16.83 2.94
N GLU A 448 -12.87 -17.13 3.91
CA GLU A 448 -13.24 -18.51 4.30
C GLU A 448 -13.98 -19.24 3.17
N ALA A 449 -14.89 -18.56 2.47
CA ALA A 449 -15.62 -19.17 1.36
C ALA A 449 -14.64 -19.60 0.23
N ILE A 450 -13.65 -18.76 -0.09
CA ILE A 450 -12.60 -19.09 -1.07
C ILE A 450 -11.81 -20.31 -0.59
N VAL A 451 -11.31 -20.30 0.64
CA VAL A 451 -10.52 -21.41 1.20
C VAL A 451 -11.33 -22.71 1.21
N ARG A 452 -12.62 -22.66 1.57
CA ARG A 452 -13.53 -23.81 1.57
C ARG A 452 -13.70 -24.40 0.16
N VAL A 453 -13.97 -23.55 -0.85
CA VAL A 453 -14.07 -23.99 -2.26
C VAL A 453 -12.80 -24.69 -2.72
N LEU A 454 -11.66 -24.09 -2.44
CA LEU A 454 -10.36 -24.65 -2.88
C LEU A 454 -10.02 -25.96 -2.14
N GLY A 455 -10.34 -26.04 -0.85
CA GLY A 455 -10.16 -27.23 -0.05
C GLY A 455 -11.05 -28.40 -0.52
N GLU A 456 -12.33 -28.14 -0.76
CA GLU A 456 -13.28 -29.13 -1.29
C GLU A 456 -12.80 -29.70 -2.64
N LYS A 457 -12.32 -28.84 -3.56
CA LYS A 457 -11.76 -29.25 -4.85
C LYS A 457 -10.53 -30.15 -4.72
N LYS A 458 -9.74 -29.97 -3.67
CA LYS A 458 -8.55 -30.78 -3.38
C LYS A 458 -8.86 -32.00 -2.52
N GLY A 459 -10.06 -32.10 -1.95
CA GLY A 459 -10.41 -33.14 -0.98
C GLY A 459 -9.65 -33.00 0.34
N ILE A 460 -9.35 -31.77 0.76
CA ILE A 460 -8.63 -31.42 2.00
C ILE A 460 -9.64 -30.93 3.02
N ASP A 461 -9.49 -31.38 4.28
CA ASP A 461 -10.24 -30.81 5.39
C ASP A 461 -9.68 -29.43 5.75
N VAL A 462 -10.47 -28.39 5.46
CA VAL A 462 -10.14 -26.99 5.73
C VAL A 462 -10.87 -26.46 6.96
N SER A 463 -11.51 -27.30 7.76
CA SER A 463 -12.30 -26.87 8.93
C SER A 463 -11.49 -26.11 9.99
N GLN A 464 -10.16 -26.26 9.98
CA GLN A 464 -9.23 -25.55 10.85
C GLN A 464 -8.60 -24.32 10.19
N MET A 465 -8.87 -24.09 8.91
CA MET A 465 -8.39 -22.95 8.13
C MET A 465 -9.44 -21.83 8.15
N THR A 466 -9.68 -21.31 9.35
CA THR A 466 -10.65 -20.23 9.53
C THR A 466 -10.04 -18.89 9.14
N GLY A 467 -10.84 -18.00 8.60
CA GLY A 467 -10.51 -16.61 8.45
C GLY A 467 -10.09 -16.01 9.80
N ILE A 468 -9.29 -15.00 9.75
CA ILE A 468 -8.96 -14.22 10.94
C ILE A 468 -9.65 -12.87 10.85
N ASP A 469 -10.13 -12.35 11.97
CA ASP A 469 -10.50 -10.95 12.07
C ASP A 469 -9.26 -10.11 11.73
N PHE A 470 -9.17 -9.72 10.45
CA PHE A 470 -7.99 -9.04 9.93
C PHE A 470 -7.78 -7.68 10.61
N ALA A 471 -8.84 -7.01 11.07
CA ALA A 471 -8.75 -5.78 11.84
C ALA A 471 -8.12 -6.03 13.21
N ALA A 472 -8.59 -7.04 13.95
CA ALA A 472 -8.01 -7.43 15.25
C ALA A 472 -6.57 -7.96 15.09
N PHE A 473 -6.28 -8.66 14.01
CA PHE A 473 -4.94 -9.10 13.69
C PHE A 473 -3.99 -7.91 13.49
N LYS A 474 -4.36 -6.91 12.70
CA LYS A 474 -3.56 -5.67 12.51
C LYS A 474 -3.32 -4.94 13.83
N GLU A 475 -4.34 -4.80 14.68
CA GLU A 475 -4.19 -4.19 16.01
C GLU A 475 -3.12 -4.91 16.84
N THR A 476 -3.11 -6.25 16.81
CA THR A 476 -2.09 -7.06 17.48
C THR A 476 -0.70 -6.81 16.89
N GLN A 477 -0.58 -6.71 15.56
CA GLN A 477 0.70 -6.43 14.89
C GLN A 477 1.23 -5.03 15.26
N TYR A 478 0.38 -4.00 15.38
CA TYR A 478 0.79 -2.67 15.84
C TYR A 478 1.26 -2.69 17.31
N ASP A 479 0.63 -3.48 18.16
CA ASP A 479 1.07 -3.62 19.56
C ASP A 479 2.41 -4.33 19.66
N ILE A 480 2.64 -5.38 18.87
CA ILE A 480 3.94 -6.07 18.76
C ILE A 480 5.01 -5.09 18.27
N LEU A 481 4.73 -4.33 17.21
CA LEU A 481 5.63 -3.31 16.67
C LEU A 481 6.04 -2.30 17.73
N ALA A 482 5.07 -1.74 18.46
CA ALA A 482 5.32 -0.77 19.52
C ALA A 482 6.17 -1.38 20.65
N ALA A 483 5.85 -2.60 21.06
CA ALA A 483 6.58 -3.30 22.13
C ALA A 483 8.04 -3.57 21.73
N GLU A 484 8.27 -4.01 20.48
CA GLU A 484 9.62 -4.24 19.98
C GLU A 484 10.41 -2.92 19.85
N LEU A 485 9.81 -1.87 19.30
CA LEU A 485 10.50 -0.59 19.20
C LEU A 485 10.84 0.01 20.58
N ARG A 486 9.97 -0.15 21.58
CA ARG A 486 10.28 0.29 22.97
C ARG A 486 11.50 -0.39 23.58
N LYS A 487 11.79 -1.64 23.20
CA LYS A 487 12.96 -2.37 23.69
C LYS A 487 14.27 -1.91 23.05
N HIS A 488 14.17 -1.37 21.83
CA HIS A 488 15.33 -1.12 20.97
C HIS A 488 15.60 0.36 20.70
N LEU A 489 14.65 1.25 20.98
CA LEU A 489 14.80 2.70 20.89
C LEU A 489 14.94 3.31 22.29
N ASP A 490 15.81 4.31 22.43
CA ASP A 490 15.89 5.14 23.63
C ASP A 490 14.70 6.12 23.65
N MET A 491 13.56 5.62 24.12
CA MET A 491 12.33 6.41 24.17
C MET A 491 12.47 7.66 25.02
N LYS A 492 13.30 7.65 26.05
CA LYS A 492 13.57 8.85 26.86
C LYS A 492 14.19 9.96 26.02
N LYS A 493 15.26 9.62 25.26
CA LYS A 493 15.88 10.59 24.33
C LYS A 493 14.90 11.06 23.25
N ILE A 494 14.05 10.18 22.72
CA ILE A 494 13.05 10.55 21.71
C ILE A 494 12.05 11.54 22.29
N TYR A 495 11.59 11.34 23.53
CA TYR A 495 10.74 12.30 24.22
C TYR A 495 11.47 13.62 24.51
N ASP A 496 12.74 13.56 24.95
CA ASP A 496 13.54 14.76 25.15
C ASP A 496 13.69 15.57 23.85
N ILE A 497 13.94 14.90 22.72
CA ILE A 497 14.00 15.52 21.38
C ILE A 497 12.65 16.16 21.00
N LEU A 498 11.56 15.45 21.21
CA LEU A 498 10.21 15.95 20.95
C LEU A 498 9.85 17.18 21.80
N GLU A 499 10.29 17.20 23.08
CA GLU A 499 10.05 18.31 24.00
C GLU A 499 10.89 19.54 23.66
N GLN A 500 12.16 19.36 23.32
CA GLN A 500 13.11 20.45 23.01
C GLN A 500 12.80 21.08 21.65
N GLY A 501 12.31 20.28 20.68
CA GLY A 501 12.09 20.75 19.32
C GLY A 501 13.41 21.05 18.58
N ILE A 502 13.41 22.13 17.75
CA ILE A 502 14.56 22.60 16.97
C ILE A 502 15.01 23.96 17.44
#